data_f4defccfaa931ae54a14a2c8054fa7e2
#
_entry.id   f4defccfaa931ae54a14a2c8054fa7e2
#
_cell.length_a   1.000
_cell.length_b   1.000
_cell.length_c   1.000
_cell.angle_alpha   90.00
_cell.angle_beta   90.00
_cell.angle_gamma   90.00
#
_symmetry.space_group_name_H-M   'P 1'
#
loop_
_entity.id
_entity.type
_entity.pdbx_description
1 polymer ?
#
loop_
_entity_poly.entity_id
_entity_poly.type
_entity_poly.pdbx_seq_one_letter_code
_entity_poly.pdbx_strand_id
1 'polypeptide(L)'
;DIACDHYNLFAEDVALMKTLGVSTYRFSLAWPRLFPNGDKQREQRGFDFYNRLIDELIANDITPVITLYHWDLPQKLEDRGGWANREIVYDFAFYAGEAVQAFSDRVKDWITINEPWCVTWLGYMIGIHAPGVKNLDSALAAAHHTALAHAEASRVMKAIDPSIKTGIALNMTTYRIEDENDAELAELGDL
;
A
#
# COMPACT_ATOMS: atom_id res chain seq x y z
N ASP A 1 -12.33 -17.34 -7.56
CA ASP A 1 -12.95 -16.60 -8.68
C ASP A 1 -11.87 -15.97 -9.54
N ILE A 2 -12.07 -15.99 -10.85
CA ILE A 2 -11.27 -15.25 -11.81
C ILE A 2 -11.92 -13.89 -11.97
N ALA A 3 -11.24 -12.80 -11.56
CA ALA A 3 -11.71 -11.44 -11.80
C ALA A 3 -11.17 -10.93 -13.15
N CYS A 4 -10.38 -9.85 -13.18
CA CYS A 4 -9.76 -9.36 -14.41
C CYS A 4 -8.53 -10.18 -14.86
N ASP A 5 -8.09 -11.13 -14.06
CA ASP A 5 -6.96 -12.03 -14.32
C ASP A 5 -5.66 -11.33 -14.74
N HIS A 6 -5.41 -10.15 -14.19
CA HIS A 6 -4.25 -9.31 -14.53
C HIS A 6 -2.92 -10.07 -14.42
N TYR A 7 -2.82 -11.04 -13.51
CA TYR A 7 -1.61 -11.85 -13.35
C TYR A 7 -1.21 -12.58 -14.64
N ASN A 8 -2.19 -13.06 -15.41
CA ASN A 8 -1.96 -13.76 -16.66
C ASN A 8 -2.06 -12.83 -17.89
N LEU A 9 -2.89 -11.79 -17.79
CA LEU A 9 -3.23 -10.89 -18.90
C LEU A 9 -2.49 -9.54 -18.86
N PHE A 10 -1.52 -9.35 -17.97
CA PHE A 10 -0.87 -8.05 -17.76
C PHE A 10 -0.29 -7.43 -19.04
N ALA A 11 0.23 -8.24 -19.97
CA ALA A 11 0.77 -7.73 -21.24
C ALA A 11 -0.34 -7.16 -22.14
N GLU A 12 -1.52 -7.80 -22.19
CA GLU A 12 -2.69 -7.31 -22.91
C GLU A 12 -3.24 -6.03 -22.25
N ASP A 13 -3.28 -6.00 -20.91
CA ASP A 13 -3.72 -4.84 -20.14
C ASP A 13 -2.80 -3.63 -20.37
N VAL A 14 -1.48 -3.84 -20.40
CA VAL A 14 -0.51 -2.78 -20.70
C VAL A 14 -0.66 -2.28 -22.14
N ALA A 15 -0.90 -3.16 -23.11
CA ALA A 15 -1.18 -2.76 -24.48
C ALA A 15 -2.47 -1.91 -24.59
N LEU A 16 -3.50 -2.23 -23.81
CA LEU A 16 -4.71 -1.41 -23.73
C LEU A 16 -4.42 -0.04 -23.10
N MET A 17 -3.63 0.02 -22.02
CA MET A 17 -3.20 1.29 -21.40
C MET A 17 -2.46 2.18 -22.41
N LYS A 18 -1.57 1.59 -23.20
CA LYS A 18 -0.87 2.30 -24.29
C LYS A 18 -1.84 2.88 -25.31
N THR A 19 -2.81 2.10 -25.72
CA THR A 19 -3.84 2.52 -26.69
C THR A 19 -4.70 3.69 -26.14
N LEU A 20 -4.94 3.71 -24.81
CA LEU A 20 -5.66 4.78 -24.12
C LEU A 20 -4.80 6.03 -23.87
N GLY A 21 -3.50 6.00 -24.19
CA GLY A 21 -2.59 7.11 -23.96
C GLY A 21 -2.20 7.29 -22.49
N VAL A 22 -2.26 6.24 -21.68
CA VAL A 22 -1.83 6.27 -20.27
C VAL A 22 -0.32 6.44 -20.23
N SER A 23 0.16 7.43 -19.50
CA SER A 23 1.60 7.71 -19.32
C SER A 23 2.16 7.20 -18.00
N THR A 24 1.29 6.87 -17.04
CA THR A 24 1.68 6.42 -15.71
C THR A 24 0.70 5.37 -15.21
N TYR A 25 1.20 4.27 -14.68
CA TYR A 25 0.37 3.23 -14.08
C TYR A 25 0.78 2.98 -12.64
N ARG A 26 -0.18 3.21 -11.73
CA ARG A 26 -0.04 2.86 -10.32
C ARG A 26 -0.62 1.48 -10.06
N PHE A 27 0.19 0.59 -9.49
CA PHE A 27 -0.25 -0.73 -9.05
C PHE A 27 0.33 -1.07 -7.67
N SER A 28 -0.29 -2.03 -7.00
CA SER A 28 0.22 -2.51 -5.71
C SER A 28 0.98 -3.82 -5.85
N LEU A 29 2.02 -3.96 -5.03
CA LEU A 29 2.60 -5.27 -4.77
C LEU A 29 1.69 -6.01 -3.77
N ALA A 30 1.40 -7.27 -4.03
CA ALA A 30 0.78 -8.13 -3.03
C ALA A 30 1.88 -8.65 -2.09
N TRP A 31 1.91 -8.16 -0.84
CA TRP A 31 2.89 -8.63 0.14
C TRP A 31 2.87 -10.17 0.27
N PRO A 32 1.70 -10.84 0.37
CA PRO A 32 1.65 -12.31 0.39
C PRO A 32 2.21 -12.99 -0.86
N ARG A 33 2.27 -12.29 -2.01
CA ARG A 33 2.87 -12.84 -3.23
C ARG A 33 4.39 -12.85 -3.19
N LEU A 34 4.99 -11.88 -2.50
CA LEU A 34 6.45 -11.76 -2.36
C LEU A 34 6.97 -12.52 -1.14
N PHE A 35 6.20 -12.53 -0.05
CA PHE A 35 6.51 -13.15 1.23
C PHE A 35 5.25 -13.84 1.81
N PRO A 36 4.88 -15.03 1.34
CA PRO A 36 3.60 -15.68 1.68
C PRO A 36 3.38 -15.88 3.18
N ASN A 37 4.47 -16.10 3.90
CA ASN A 37 4.44 -16.32 5.35
C ASN A 37 4.67 -15.04 6.18
N GLY A 38 4.90 -13.89 5.53
CA GLY A 38 5.32 -12.68 6.25
C GLY A 38 6.66 -12.82 6.97
N ASP A 39 7.44 -13.83 6.61
CA ASP A 39 8.82 -14.05 7.09
C ASP A 39 9.83 -13.51 6.07
N LYS A 40 11.12 -13.80 6.25
CA LYS A 40 12.19 -13.33 5.37
C LYS A 40 12.43 -14.25 4.15
N GLN A 41 11.56 -15.22 3.90
CA GLN A 41 11.68 -16.14 2.78
C GLN A 41 10.94 -15.59 1.55
N ARG A 42 11.70 -15.20 0.54
CA ARG A 42 11.16 -14.70 -0.73
C ARG A 42 10.44 -15.80 -1.51
N GLU A 43 9.29 -15.47 -2.10
CA GLU A 43 8.68 -16.26 -3.16
C GLU A 43 9.14 -15.70 -4.52
N GLN A 44 10.13 -16.34 -5.13
CA GLN A 44 10.77 -15.85 -6.35
C GLN A 44 9.79 -15.62 -7.51
N ARG A 45 8.77 -16.47 -7.65
CA ARG A 45 7.73 -16.32 -8.68
C ARG A 45 6.96 -14.98 -8.57
N GLY A 46 6.79 -14.48 -7.35
CA GLY A 46 6.19 -13.17 -7.10
C GLY A 46 7.07 -12.04 -7.63
N PHE A 47 8.36 -12.09 -7.32
CA PHE A 47 9.34 -11.12 -7.83
C PHE A 47 9.46 -11.18 -9.35
N ASP A 48 9.47 -12.36 -9.94
CA ASP A 48 9.56 -12.56 -11.40
C ASP A 48 8.32 -11.98 -12.11
N PHE A 49 7.13 -12.11 -11.51
CA PHE A 49 5.92 -11.51 -12.06
C PHE A 49 6.02 -9.98 -12.11
N TYR A 50 6.39 -9.33 -11.00
CA TYR A 50 6.49 -7.87 -10.96
C TYR A 50 7.64 -7.35 -11.81
N ASN A 51 8.75 -8.07 -11.95
CA ASN A 51 9.81 -7.73 -12.90
C ASN A 51 9.26 -7.68 -14.33
N ARG A 52 8.52 -8.70 -14.77
CA ARG A 52 7.93 -8.73 -16.12
C ARG A 52 6.92 -7.60 -16.33
N LEU A 53 6.07 -7.31 -15.33
CA LEU A 53 5.10 -6.23 -15.40
C LEU A 53 5.81 -4.86 -15.53
N ILE A 54 6.83 -4.62 -14.72
CA ILE A 54 7.62 -3.37 -14.77
C ILE A 54 8.31 -3.23 -16.13
N ASP A 55 8.94 -4.29 -16.63
CA ASP A 55 9.60 -4.29 -17.92
C ASP A 55 8.63 -4.00 -19.06
N GLU A 56 7.44 -4.60 -19.03
CA GLU A 56 6.39 -4.38 -20.02
C GLU A 56 5.88 -2.93 -20.00
N LEU A 57 5.67 -2.35 -18.81
CA LEU A 57 5.28 -0.93 -18.68
C LEU A 57 6.32 -0.01 -19.30
N ILE A 58 7.60 -0.21 -18.97
CA ILE A 58 8.70 0.61 -19.48
C ILE A 58 8.84 0.46 -21.00
N ALA A 59 8.73 -0.75 -21.53
CA ALA A 59 8.78 -1.00 -22.96
C ALA A 59 7.65 -0.29 -23.72
N ASN A 60 6.56 0.04 -23.03
CA ASN A 60 5.42 0.79 -23.59
C ASN A 60 5.41 2.29 -23.23
N ASP A 61 6.50 2.85 -22.70
CA ASP A 61 6.66 4.23 -22.25
C ASP A 61 5.68 4.63 -21.13
N ILE A 62 5.28 3.68 -20.28
CA ILE A 62 4.41 3.89 -19.14
C ILE A 62 5.24 3.87 -17.86
N THR A 63 5.21 4.98 -17.11
CA THR A 63 5.95 5.10 -15.84
C THR A 63 5.28 4.27 -14.75
N PRO A 64 5.98 3.29 -14.15
CA PRO A 64 5.44 2.54 -13.02
C PRO A 64 5.48 3.34 -11.72
N VAL A 65 4.38 3.31 -10.94
CA VAL A 65 4.30 3.80 -9.57
C VAL A 65 3.88 2.64 -8.67
N ILE A 66 4.71 2.28 -7.71
CA ILE A 66 4.43 1.12 -6.85
C ILE A 66 3.80 1.56 -5.53
N THR A 67 2.70 0.90 -5.17
CA THR A 67 2.13 0.91 -3.82
C THR A 67 2.54 -0.37 -3.10
N LEU A 68 3.22 -0.25 -1.94
CA LEU A 68 3.71 -1.41 -1.20
C LEU A 68 2.60 -2.16 -0.47
N TYR A 69 1.67 -1.45 0.17
CA TYR A 69 0.57 -2.06 0.92
C TYR A 69 -0.76 -1.48 0.48
N HIS A 70 -1.62 -2.36 -0.05
CA HIS A 70 -3.00 -2.03 -0.43
C HIS A 70 -3.97 -3.07 0.14
N TRP A 71 -3.80 -3.31 1.47
CA TRP A 71 -4.69 -4.02 2.37
C TRP A 71 -4.54 -5.55 2.40
N ASP A 72 -3.64 -6.11 1.64
CA ASP A 72 -3.34 -7.53 1.61
C ASP A 72 -2.15 -7.88 2.52
N LEU A 73 -2.46 -8.31 3.74
CA LEU A 73 -1.47 -8.72 4.73
C LEU A 73 -1.27 -10.25 4.68
N PRO A 74 -0.03 -10.76 4.74
CA PRO A 74 0.20 -12.19 4.97
C PRO A 74 -0.52 -12.69 6.22
N GLN A 75 -1.28 -13.77 6.11
CA GLN A 75 -2.13 -14.27 7.20
C GLN A 75 -1.34 -14.51 8.50
N LYS A 76 -0.12 -15.03 8.42
CA LYS A 76 0.72 -15.25 9.61
C LYS A 76 1.13 -13.96 10.32
N LEU A 77 1.14 -12.81 9.65
CA LEU A 77 1.35 -11.53 10.30
C LEU A 77 0.08 -11.10 11.05
N GLU A 78 -1.09 -11.30 10.44
CA GLU A 78 -2.37 -11.06 11.12
C GLU A 78 -2.56 -11.98 12.33
N ASP A 79 -2.21 -13.27 12.22
CA ASP A 79 -2.26 -14.23 13.34
C ASP A 79 -1.39 -13.80 14.54
N ARG A 80 -0.39 -12.94 14.33
CA ARG A 80 0.43 -12.33 15.38
C ARG A 80 -0.11 -10.96 15.86
N GLY A 81 -1.29 -10.55 15.40
CA GLY A 81 -1.96 -9.30 15.78
C GLY A 81 -1.88 -8.19 14.72
N GLY A 82 -1.35 -8.48 13.53
CA GLY A 82 -1.36 -7.59 12.38
C GLY A 82 -0.87 -6.17 12.69
N TRP A 83 -1.59 -5.17 12.20
CA TRP A 83 -1.25 -3.77 12.44
C TRP A 83 -1.40 -3.32 13.91
N ALA A 84 -2.16 -4.04 14.73
CA ALA A 84 -2.23 -3.76 16.17
C ALA A 84 -0.96 -4.20 16.93
N ASN A 85 -0.13 -5.06 16.35
CA ASN A 85 1.16 -5.47 16.91
C ASN A 85 2.30 -4.57 16.39
N ARG A 86 3.10 -4.01 17.30
CA ARG A 86 4.22 -3.11 16.94
C ARG A 86 5.29 -3.76 16.04
N GLU A 87 5.49 -5.06 16.11
CA GLU A 87 6.48 -5.78 15.30
C GLU A 87 6.23 -5.65 13.80
N ILE A 88 4.97 -5.41 13.39
CA ILE A 88 4.60 -5.19 11.98
C ILE A 88 5.38 -4.05 11.34
N VAL A 89 5.83 -3.05 12.11
CA VAL A 89 6.63 -1.91 11.64
C VAL A 89 7.95 -2.40 11.03
N TYR A 90 8.59 -3.35 11.69
CA TYR A 90 9.87 -3.90 11.25
C TYR A 90 9.68 -4.93 10.11
N ASP A 91 8.63 -5.73 10.17
CA ASP A 91 8.25 -6.66 9.10
C ASP A 91 7.96 -5.88 7.81
N PHE A 92 7.21 -4.76 7.91
CA PHE A 92 6.92 -3.90 6.77
C PHE A 92 8.16 -3.18 6.22
N ALA A 93 9.02 -2.67 7.10
CA ALA A 93 10.27 -2.03 6.69
C ALA A 93 11.21 -3.01 5.97
N PHE A 94 11.28 -4.26 6.43
CA PHE A 94 12.02 -5.32 5.75
C PHE A 94 11.44 -5.59 4.35
N TYR A 95 10.12 -5.81 4.25
CA TYR A 95 9.42 -6.01 2.98
C TYR A 95 9.65 -4.86 1.99
N ALA A 96 9.54 -3.62 2.46
CA ALA A 96 9.78 -2.43 1.66
C ALA A 96 11.23 -2.35 1.14
N GLY A 97 12.20 -2.69 1.99
CA GLY A 97 13.61 -2.75 1.61
C GLY A 97 13.88 -3.79 0.52
N GLU A 98 13.31 -4.98 0.66
CA GLU A 98 13.43 -6.05 -0.34
C GLU A 98 12.80 -5.68 -1.70
N ALA A 99 11.65 -4.99 -1.66
CA ALA A 99 11.00 -4.49 -2.88
C ALA A 99 11.85 -3.42 -3.59
N VAL A 100 12.42 -2.48 -2.84
CA VAL A 100 13.32 -1.44 -3.41
C VAL A 100 14.58 -2.06 -3.98
N GLN A 101 15.21 -3.01 -3.30
CA GLN A 101 16.38 -3.72 -3.83
C GLN A 101 16.08 -4.43 -5.16
N ALA A 102 14.86 -4.92 -5.32
CA ALA A 102 14.47 -5.67 -6.52
C ALA A 102 14.07 -4.78 -7.71
N PHE A 103 13.53 -3.56 -7.46
CA PHE A 103 12.84 -2.81 -8.50
C PHE A 103 13.26 -1.34 -8.64
N SER A 104 14.08 -0.78 -7.73
CA SER A 104 14.41 0.65 -7.76
C SER A 104 15.35 1.06 -8.91
N ASP A 105 15.97 0.10 -9.56
CA ASP A 105 16.69 0.34 -10.81
C ASP A 105 15.79 0.94 -11.90
N ARG A 106 14.51 0.58 -11.92
CA ARG A 106 13.47 0.96 -12.90
C ARG A 106 12.34 1.80 -12.33
N VAL A 107 12.03 1.68 -11.02
CA VAL A 107 10.91 2.37 -10.38
C VAL A 107 11.43 3.43 -9.42
N LYS A 108 11.00 4.68 -9.57
CA LYS A 108 11.45 5.79 -8.73
C LYS A 108 10.37 6.37 -7.82
N ASP A 109 9.10 6.14 -8.13
CA ASP A 109 7.95 6.69 -7.38
C ASP A 109 7.25 5.57 -6.60
N TRP A 110 7.20 5.73 -5.25
CA TRP A 110 6.73 4.72 -4.32
C TRP A 110 5.70 5.27 -3.35
N ILE A 111 4.62 4.53 -3.16
CA ILE A 111 3.62 4.75 -2.12
C ILE A 111 3.76 3.61 -1.10
N THR A 112 3.99 3.95 0.16
CA THR A 112 4.18 2.95 1.20
C THR A 112 2.87 2.27 1.55
N ILE A 113 1.85 3.04 1.93
CA ILE A 113 0.55 2.54 2.41
C ILE A 113 -0.56 3.28 1.67
N ASN A 114 -1.54 2.53 1.18
CA ASN A 114 -2.78 3.08 0.66
C ASN A 114 -3.80 3.24 1.78
N GLU A 115 -4.29 4.46 1.95
CA GLU A 115 -5.43 4.81 2.81
C GLU A 115 -5.33 4.22 4.22
N PRO A 116 -4.39 4.70 5.06
CA PRO A 116 -4.22 4.20 6.43
C PRO A 116 -5.51 4.24 7.25
N TRP A 117 -6.37 5.23 7.02
CA TRP A 117 -7.66 5.32 7.68
C TRP A 117 -8.54 4.10 7.39
N CYS A 118 -8.59 3.65 6.14
CA CYS A 118 -9.34 2.44 5.78
C CYS A 118 -8.76 1.20 6.45
N VAL A 119 -7.43 1.06 6.49
CA VAL A 119 -6.78 -0.04 7.19
C VAL A 119 -7.19 -0.06 8.66
N THR A 120 -7.10 1.09 9.34
CA THR A 120 -7.23 1.17 10.80
C THR A 120 -8.68 1.25 11.25
N TRP A 121 -9.48 2.16 10.69
CA TRP A 121 -10.87 2.35 11.09
C TRP A 121 -11.79 1.25 10.57
N LEU A 122 -11.73 0.96 9.26
CA LEU A 122 -12.61 -0.05 8.68
C LEU A 122 -12.20 -1.47 9.07
N GLY A 123 -10.89 -1.72 9.29
CA GLY A 123 -10.37 -3.03 9.69
C GLY A 123 -10.43 -3.32 11.17
N TYR A 124 -10.04 -2.34 12.01
CA TYR A 124 -9.84 -2.58 13.46
C TYR A 124 -10.88 -1.89 14.36
N MET A 125 -11.57 -0.83 13.90
CA MET A 125 -12.60 -0.15 14.69
C MET A 125 -14.01 -0.59 14.32
N ILE A 126 -14.37 -0.50 13.03
CA ILE A 126 -15.71 -0.80 12.52
C ILE A 126 -15.84 -2.28 12.17
N GLY A 127 -14.77 -2.89 11.68
CA GLY A 127 -14.70 -4.32 11.38
C GLY A 127 -15.46 -4.73 10.11
N ILE A 128 -15.65 -3.82 9.16
CA ILE A 128 -16.27 -4.13 7.85
C ILE A 128 -15.25 -4.54 6.81
N HIS A 129 -13.96 -4.23 7.03
CA HIS A 129 -12.83 -4.76 6.25
C HIS A 129 -12.08 -5.80 7.09
N ALA A 130 -11.24 -6.60 6.43
CA ALA A 130 -10.29 -7.46 7.13
C ALA A 130 -9.35 -6.60 8.00
N PRO A 131 -9.02 -7.08 9.21
CA PRO A 131 -9.28 -8.39 9.80
C PRO A 131 -10.66 -8.53 10.47
N GLY A 132 -11.51 -7.51 10.46
CA GLY A 132 -12.84 -7.57 11.03
C GLY A 132 -12.89 -7.33 12.54
N VAL A 133 -11.85 -6.74 13.12
CA VAL A 133 -11.76 -6.39 14.54
C VAL A 133 -12.68 -5.20 14.85
N LYS A 134 -13.27 -5.20 16.03
CA LYS A 134 -14.13 -4.11 16.55
C LYS A 134 -13.63 -3.69 17.92
N ASN A 135 -12.52 -2.98 17.96
CA ASN A 135 -11.86 -2.60 19.20
C ASN A 135 -11.09 -1.28 19.04
N LEU A 136 -11.39 -0.30 19.88
CA LEU A 136 -10.77 1.03 19.81
C LEU A 136 -9.26 0.99 20.07
N ASP A 137 -8.82 0.25 21.08
CA ASP A 137 -7.39 0.18 21.43
C ASP A 137 -6.58 -0.42 20.27
N SER A 138 -7.12 -1.47 19.63
CA SER A 138 -6.52 -2.08 18.45
C SER A 138 -6.49 -1.11 17.27
N ALA A 139 -7.53 -0.32 17.06
CA ALA A 139 -7.59 0.69 15.99
C ALA A 139 -6.57 1.81 16.21
N LEU A 140 -6.45 2.32 17.46
CA LEU A 140 -5.47 3.34 17.80
C LEU A 140 -4.03 2.82 17.69
N ALA A 141 -3.78 1.59 18.14
CA ALA A 141 -2.49 0.93 17.96
C ALA A 141 -2.15 0.76 16.47
N ALA A 142 -3.08 0.27 15.67
CA ALA A 142 -2.91 0.12 14.23
C ALA A 142 -2.65 1.46 13.54
N ALA A 143 -3.35 2.54 13.92
CA ALA A 143 -3.13 3.88 13.39
C ALA A 143 -1.72 4.40 13.70
N HIS A 144 -1.25 4.22 14.93
CA HIS A 144 0.11 4.56 15.32
C HIS A 144 1.16 3.73 14.56
N HIS A 145 0.95 2.42 14.46
CA HIS A 145 1.92 1.53 13.83
C HIS A 145 1.96 1.70 12.31
N THR A 146 0.85 2.00 11.64
CA THR A 146 0.87 2.31 10.18
C THR A 146 1.65 3.59 9.89
N ALA A 147 1.50 4.64 10.71
CA ALA A 147 2.29 5.87 10.57
C ALA A 147 3.79 5.61 10.82
N LEU A 148 4.10 4.82 11.85
CA LEU A 148 5.47 4.45 12.17
C LEU A 148 6.11 3.57 11.08
N ALA A 149 5.33 2.63 10.53
CA ALA A 149 5.75 1.76 9.44
C ALA A 149 6.03 2.55 8.15
N HIS A 150 5.20 3.56 7.83
CA HIS A 150 5.50 4.49 6.74
C HIS A 150 6.85 5.18 6.92
N ALA A 151 7.10 5.73 8.10
CA ALA A 151 8.34 6.45 8.39
C ALA A 151 9.57 5.52 8.32
N GLU A 152 9.50 4.36 8.96
CA GLU A 152 10.59 3.39 8.99
C GLU A 152 10.86 2.77 7.62
N ALA A 153 9.82 2.40 6.88
CA ALA A 153 9.95 1.93 5.51
C ALA A 153 10.62 2.99 4.62
N SER A 154 10.15 4.24 4.67
CA SER A 154 10.75 5.34 3.90
C SER A 154 12.22 5.55 4.23
N ARG A 155 12.60 5.43 5.51
CA ARG A 155 13.99 5.53 5.97
C ARG A 155 14.85 4.40 5.37
N VAL A 156 14.38 3.15 5.45
CA VAL A 156 15.08 1.98 4.90
C VAL A 156 15.20 2.06 3.39
N MET A 157 14.10 2.38 2.70
CA MET A 157 14.05 2.50 1.25
C MET A 157 15.04 3.55 0.72
N LYS A 158 15.08 4.73 1.34
CA LYS A 158 16.02 5.81 0.96
C LYS A 158 17.46 5.54 1.33
N ALA A 159 17.72 4.69 2.31
CA ALA A 159 19.06 4.23 2.60
C ALA A 159 19.61 3.27 1.53
N ILE A 160 18.72 2.51 0.86
CA ILE A 160 19.07 1.61 -0.24
C ILE A 160 19.24 2.40 -1.55
N ASP A 161 18.27 3.25 -1.88
CA ASP A 161 18.32 4.11 -3.07
C ASP A 161 17.85 5.54 -2.72
N PRO A 162 18.79 6.49 -2.54
CA PRO A 162 18.42 7.88 -2.22
C PRO A 162 17.65 8.61 -3.33
N SER A 163 17.66 8.09 -4.56
CA SER A 163 17.02 8.73 -5.71
C SER A 163 15.51 8.52 -5.79
N ILE A 164 14.96 7.55 -5.05
CA ILE A 164 13.52 7.27 -5.06
C ILE A 164 12.74 8.34 -4.32
N LYS A 165 11.47 8.50 -4.70
CA LYS A 165 10.49 9.31 -3.99
C LYS A 165 9.54 8.39 -3.23
N THR A 166 9.30 8.69 -1.97
CA THR A 166 8.38 7.94 -1.12
C THR A 166 7.24 8.83 -0.67
N GLY A 167 6.02 8.30 -0.67
CA GLY A 167 4.83 8.97 -0.21
C GLY A 167 3.84 8.02 0.45
N ILE A 168 2.72 8.57 0.87
CA ILE A 168 1.56 7.84 1.40
C ILE A 168 0.33 8.32 0.65
N ALA A 169 -0.58 7.42 0.29
CA ALA A 169 -1.84 7.80 -0.33
C ALA A 169 -2.90 7.95 0.76
N LEU A 170 -3.39 9.16 0.96
CA LEU A 170 -4.43 9.44 1.93
C LEU A 170 -5.80 9.51 1.23
N ASN A 171 -6.82 8.96 1.87
CA ASN A 171 -8.20 9.27 1.56
C ASN A 171 -8.63 10.44 2.45
N MET A 172 -9.15 11.48 1.82
CA MET A 172 -9.60 12.68 2.51
C MET A 172 -11.07 12.93 2.20
N THR A 173 -11.85 13.23 3.23
CA THR A 173 -13.25 13.60 3.09
C THR A 173 -13.39 15.05 3.46
N THR A 174 -14.02 15.82 2.57
CA THR A 174 -14.42 17.19 2.88
C THR A 174 -15.84 17.18 3.41
N TYR A 175 -16.08 17.94 4.47
CA TYR A 175 -17.41 18.15 5.03
C TYR A 175 -17.92 19.51 4.57
N ARG A 176 -19.19 19.55 4.20
CA ARG A 176 -19.89 20.81 3.97
C ARG A 176 -20.90 20.99 5.06
N ILE A 177 -20.88 22.15 5.71
CA ILE A 177 -21.89 22.54 6.69
C ILE A 177 -23.16 22.87 5.91
N GLU A 178 -24.27 22.18 6.20
CA GLU A 178 -25.56 22.43 5.52
C GLU A 178 -26.28 23.66 6.09
N ASP A 179 -26.07 23.99 7.35
CA ASP A 179 -26.63 25.18 8.00
C ASP A 179 -25.51 26.10 8.49
N GLU A 180 -25.25 27.16 7.72
CA GLU A 180 -24.23 28.17 8.04
C GLU A 180 -24.58 29.00 9.30
N ASN A 181 -25.78 28.87 9.84
CA ASN A 181 -26.21 29.55 11.06
C ASN A 181 -26.03 28.68 12.32
N ASP A 182 -25.66 27.41 12.19
CA ASP A 182 -25.35 26.55 13.31
C ASP A 182 -23.91 26.81 13.79
N ALA A 183 -23.79 27.56 14.91
CA ALA A 183 -22.50 27.97 15.45
C ALA A 183 -21.64 26.78 15.95
N GLU A 184 -22.24 25.66 16.37
CA GLU A 184 -21.49 24.46 16.77
C GLU A 184 -20.88 23.75 15.55
N LEU A 185 -21.59 23.75 14.41
CA LEU A 185 -21.08 23.17 13.17
C LEU A 185 -20.04 24.09 12.49
N ALA A 186 -20.16 25.42 12.65
CA ALA A 186 -19.19 26.38 12.10
C ALA A 186 -17.80 26.19 12.70
N GLU A 187 -17.67 25.94 13.99
CA GLU A 187 -16.39 25.66 14.66
C GLU A 187 -15.73 24.35 14.19
N LEU A 188 -16.50 23.39 13.69
CA LEU A 188 -15.96 22.14 13.15
C LEU A 188 -15.45 22.25 11.70
N GLY A 189 -15.91 23.27 10.96
CA GLY A 189 -15.51 23.53 9.58
C GLY A 189 -14.15 24.23 9.42
N ASP A 190 -13.65 24.83 10.52
CA ASP A 190 -12.35 25.53 10.56
C ASP A 190 -11.20 24.63 11.06
N LEU A 191 -11.43 23.32 11.29
CA LEU A 191 -10.44 22.29 11.63
C LEU A 191 -10.03 21.50 10.41
#